data_4ece56869935a266be0d47d502df607d
#
_entry.id   4ece56869935a266be0d47d502df607d
#
_cell.length_a   1.000
_cell.length_b   1.000
_cell.length_c   1.000
_cell.angle_alpha   90.00
_cell.angle_beta   90.00
_cell.angle_gamma   90.00
#
_symmetry.space_group_name_H-M   'P 1'
#
loop_
_entity.id
_entity.type
_entity.pdbx_description
1 polymer ?
#
loop_
_entity_poly.entity_id
_entity_poly.type
_entity_poly.pdbx_seq_one_letter_code
_entity_poly.pdbx_strand_id
1 'polypeptide(L)'
;EGLDYTASYDDLACQRNSYDECVEYIESEMRLAAKDLPLDRGANHTSRPTRGAALAARAKVLLYAASPINNPRPEDTERFTDLVDHDGRCLLAQEYNEYKWAKAAAAARDVMELPGSNYGHRYVLHTVKKRDEAAAGYPKTLPPYSDNDFENADWPNGYRDIDPFESYRQVFNGALSMFDNPELIFSRGQNQGDRNLADMVLHQLPTSANGWNTHGMTQKMCDAYYMANGDEFSREHFKEEYPSGTRFVTKKEVEAGTYPQIKEGVYKEYADREPRFYASVSFNGCVWALLKNAETTDYKNDVEKQVNYYYGINTDGF
;
A
#
# COMPACT_ATOMS: atom_id res chain seq x y z
N GLU A 1 -27.97 22.20 -12.29
CA GLU A 1 -28.71 23.47 -12.23
C GLU A 1 -27.71 24.58 -11.93
N GLY A 2 -27.74 25.67 -12.72
CA GLY A 2 -26.87 26.82 -12.49
C GLY A 2 -27.35 27.61 -11.26
N LEU A 3 -26.40 28.08 -10.45
CA LEU A 3 -26.71 28.97 -9.34
C LEU A 3 -27.14 30.35 -9.88
N ASP A 4 -28.22 30.90 -9.32
CA ASP A 4 -28.62 32.28 -9.59
C ASP A 4 -27.67 33.23 -8.87
N TYR A 5 -26.73 33.85 -9.59
CA TYR A 5 -25.74 34.78 -9.05
C TYR A 5 -26.36 36.10 -8.52
N THR A 6 -27.66 36.32 -8.74
CA THR A 6 -28.40 37.46 -8.21
C THR A 6 -29.10 37.17 -6.89
N ALA A 7 -29.14 35.90 -6.48
CA ALA A 7 -29.73 35.47 -5.22
C ALA A 7 -28.89 35.96 -4.02
N SER A 8 -29.53 36.17 -2.88
CA SER A 8 -28.85 36.49 -1.64
C SER A 8 -27.95 35.33 -1.15
N TYR A 9 -26.98 35.61 -0.28
CA TYR A 9 -26.17 34.57 0.34
C TYR A 9 -27.04 33.52 1.06
N ASP A 10 -28.06 33.96 1.78
CA ASP A 10 -28.96 33.07 2.52
C ASP A 10 -29.77 32.15 1.60
N ASP A 11 -30.16 32.67 0.42
CA ASP A 11 -30.84 31.85 -0.60
C ASP A 11 -29.92 30.83 -1.28
N LEU A 12 -28.62 31.11 -1.32
CA LEU A 12 -27.60 30.24 -1.88
C LEU A 12 -27.02 29.29 -0.84
N ALA A 13 -27.22 29.55 0.45
CA ALA A 13 -26.72 28.71 1.53
C ALA A 13 -27.44 27.36 1.54
N CYS A 14 -26.69 26.31 1.20
CA CYS A 14 -27.19 24.94 1.26
C CYS A 14 -26.80 24.30 2.59
N GLN A 15 -27.70 23.53 3.17
CA GLN A 15 -27.36 22.65 4.30
C GLN A 15 -26.35 21.58 3.86
N ARG A 16 -25.50 21.19 4.80
CA ARG A 16 -24.59 20.05 4.58
C ARG A 16 -25.38 18.76 4.56
N ASN A 17 -25.09 17.93 3.59
CA ASN A 17 -25.59 16.56 3.56
C ASN A 17 -24.86 15.72 4.62
N SER A 18 -25.52 14.69 5.13
CA SER A 18 -24.86 13.68 5.95
C SER A 18 -23.82 12.92 5.13
N TYR A 19 -22.88 12.30 5.83
CA TYR A 19 -21.89 11.45 5.17
C TYR A 19 -22.53 10.32 4.37
N ASP A 20 -23.55 9.68 4.93
CA ASP A 20 -24.27 8.59 4.27
C ASP A 20 -25.00 9.05 3.00
N GLU A 21 -25.65 10.22 3.01
CA GLU A 21 -26.24 10.81 1.80
C GLU A 21 -25.21 11.08 0.71
N CYS A 22 -24.02 11.57 1.09
CA CYS A 22 -22.92 11.75 0.13
C CYS A 22 -22.41 10.41 -0.43
N VAL A 23 -22.31 9.39 0.41
CA VAL A 23 -21.91 8.03 -0.01
C VAL A 23 -22.93 7.44 -0.97
N GLU A 24 -24.24 7.56 -0.69
CA GLU A 24 -25.29 7.06 -1.56
C GLU A 24 -25.28 7.76 -2.93
N TYR A 25 -25.06 9.06 -2.94
CA TYR A 25 -24.91 9.81 -4.19
C TYR A 25 -23.71 9.30 -5.00
N ILE A 26 -22.52 9.22 -4.39
CA ILE A 26 -21.32 8.75 -5.08
C ILE A 26 -21.49 7.30 -5.57
N GLU A 27 -22.06 6.43 -4.73
CA GLU A 27 -22.34 5.03 -5.10
C GLU A 27 -23.23 4.92 -6.32
N SER A 28 -24.31 5.69 -6.34
CA SER A 28 -25.27 5.69 -7.44
C SER A 28 -24.65 6.19 -8.74
N GLU A 29 -23.88 7.28 -8.68
CA GLU A 29 -23.18 7.85 -9.84
C GLU A 29 -22.11 6.89 -10.40
N MET A 30 -21.33 6.25 -9.54
CA MET A 30 -20.31 5.28 -9.96
C MET A 30 -20.95 4.03 -10.59
N ARG A 31 -22.08 3.57 -10.06
CA ARG A 31 -22.84 2.47 -10.63
C ARG A 31 -23.46 2.82 -11.99
N LEU A 32 -23.94 4.05 -12.13
CA LEU A 32 -24.45 4.56 -13.40
C LEU A 32 -23.34 4.66 -14.44
N ALA A 33 -22.21 5.28 -14.08
CA ALA A 33 -21.04 5.40 -14.94
C ALA A 33 -20.49 4.05 -15.40
N ALA A 34 -20.49 3.04 -14.51
CA ALA A 34 -20.00 1.71 -14.86
C ALA A 34 -20.81 1.02 -15.98
N LYS A 35 -22.05 1.41 -16.23
CA LYS A 35 -22.87 0.86 -17.33
C LYS A 35 -22.34 1.29 -18.71
N ASP A 36 -21.90 2.55 -18.81
CA ASP A 36 -21.52 3.16 -20.07
C ASP A 36 -20.01 3.13 -20.34
N LEU A 37 -19.21 2.96 -19.28
CA LEU A 37 -17.76 2.88 -19.42
C LEU A 37 -17.32 1.55 -20.05
N PRO A 38 -16.32 1.57 -20.96
CA PRO A 38 -15.78 0.35 -21.55
C PRO A 38 -14.98 -0.45 -20.52
N LEU A 39 -14.84 -1.75 -20.77
CA LEU A 39 -13.98 -2.63 -19.95
C LEU A 39 -12.50 -2.27 -20.10
N ASP A 40 -12.08 -1.93 -21.31
CA ASP A 40 -10.69 -1.63 -21.66
C ASP A 40 -10.57 -0.33 -22.44
N ARG A 41 -9.39 0.28 -22.34
CA ARG A 41 -8.97 1.43 -23.13
C ARG A 41 -7.71 1.07 -23.93
N GLY A 42 -7.64 1.53 -25.16
CA GLY A 42 -6.42 1.38 -25.96
C GLY A 42 -5.23 2.15 -25.36
N ALA A 43 -4.04 1.80 -25.79
CA ALA A 43 -2.77 2.34 -25.31
C ALA A 43 -2.70 3.88 -25.23
N ASN A 44 -3.37 4.58 -26.13
CA ASN A 44 -3.41 6.05 -26.16
C ASN A 44 -4.42 6.67 -25.18
N HIS A 45 -5.15 5.87 -24.43
CA HIS A 45 -6.23 6.32 -23.53
C HIS A 45 -6.17 5.71 -22.14
N THR A 46 -5.00 5.31 -21.68
CA THR A 46 -4.77 4.62 -20.41
C THR A 46 -5.14 5.44 -19.18
N SER A 47 -5.07 6.76 -19.26
CA SER A 47 -5.50 7.68 -18.19
C SER A 47 -6.99 8.02 -18.19
N ARG A 48 -7.79 7.42 -19.08
CA ARG A 48 -9.24 7.57 -19.07
C ARG A 48 -9.89 6.45 -18.27
N PRO A 49 -10.93 6.75 -17.48
CA PRO A 49 -11.57 5.74 -16.63
C PRO A 49 -12.18 4.63 -17.46
N THR A 50 -12.16 3.43 -16.89
CA THR A 50 -12.80 2.22 -17.36
C THR A 50 -13.96 1.85 -16.44
N ARG A 51 -14.75 0.83 -16.82
CA ARG A 51 -15.76 0.23 -15.94
C ARG A 51 -15.17 -0.20 -14.61
N GLY A 52 -14.00 -0.84 -14.63
CA GLY A 52 -13.28 -1.26 -13.43
C GLY A 52 -12.91 -0.08 -12.53
N ALA A 53 -12.50 1.05 -13.10
CA ALA A 53 -12.20 2.26 -12.32
C ALA A 53 -13.43 2.78 -11.56
N ALA A 54 -14.61 2.84 -12.21
CA ALA A 54 -15.85 3.27 -11.57
C ALA A 54 -16.29 2.30 -10.46
N LEU A 55 -16.24 0.98 -10.71
CA LEU A 55 -16.57 -0.03 -9.73
C LEU A 55 -15.61 -0.06 -8.55
N ALA A 56 -14.30 0.12 -8.79
CA ALA A 56 -13.31 0.19 -7.71
C ALA A 56 -13.48 1.45 -6.85
N ALA A 57 -13.79 2.60 -7.46
CA ALA A 57 -14.12 3.82 -6.72
C ALA A 57 -15.36 3.60 -5.84
N ARG A 58 -16.40 2.97 -6.38
CA ARG A 58 -17.61 2.57 -5.64
C ARG A 58 -17.27 1.67 -4.45
N ALA A 59 -16.49 0.61 -4.67
CA ALA A 59 -16.09 -0.32 -3.62
C ALA A 59 -15.31 0.40 -2.50
N LYS A 60 -14.39 1.29 -2.87
CA LYS A 60 -13.59 2.06 -1.91
C LYS A 60 -14.46 2.97 -1.06
N VAL A 61 -15.38 3.71 -1.65
CA VAL A 61 -16.29 4.61 -0.91
C VAL A 61 -17.16 3.82 0.07
N LEU A 62 -17.71 2.68 -0.35
CA LEU A 62 -18.54 1.83 0.51
C LEU A 62 -17.72 1.19 1.64
N LEU A 63 -16.46 0.82 1.39
CA LEU A 63 -15.56 0.31 2.44
C LEU A 63 -15.28 1.37 3.51
N TYR A 64 -15.03 2.62 3.11
CA TYR A 64 -14.87 3.73 4.06
C TYR A 64 -16.16 4.01 4.83
N ALA A 65 -17.32 3.91 4.18
CA ALA A 65 -18.62 4.08 4.83
C ALA A 65 -18.92 2.99 5.87
N ALA A 66 -18.35 1.79 5.69
CA ALA A 66 -18.47 0.68 6.62
C ALA A 66 -17.46 0.75 7.78
N SER A 67 -16.41 1.59 7.67
CA SER A 67 -15.35 1.69 8.68
C SER A 67 -15.88 2.21 10.02
N PRO A 68 -15.23 1.89 11.16
CA PRO A 68 -15.73 2.22 12.51
C PRO A 68 -16.04 3.70 12.72
N ILE A 69 -15.30 4.62 12.10
CA ILE A 69 -15.57 6.06 12.23
C ILE A 69 -16.92 6.48 11.61
N ASN A 70 -17.36 5.79 10.57
CA ASN A 70 -18.60 6.08 9.83
C ASN A 70 -19.71 5.04 10.10
N ASN A 71 -19.40 4.01 10.88
CA ASN A 71 -20.28 2.91 11.24
C ASN A 71 -19.90 2.40 12.64
N PRO A 72 -20.12 3.21 13.70
CA PRO A 72 -19.62 2.94 15.03
C PRO A 72 -20.28 1.68 15.62
N ARG A 73 -19.46 0.79 16.14
CA ARG A 73 -19.95 -0.41 16.82
C ARG A 73 -20.48 -0.06 18.21
N PRO A 74 -21.29 -0.92 18.84
CA PRO A 74 -21.83 -0.66 20.17
C PRO A 74 -20.76 -0.34 21.23
N GLU A 75 -19.59 -0.95 21.11
CA GLU A 75 -18.45 -0.77 22.02
C GLU A 75 -17.64 0.50 21.76
N ASP A 76 -17.80 1.16 20.61
CA ASP A 76 -17.07 2.38 20.29
C ASP A 76 -17.66 3.54 21.12
N THR A 77 -16.80 4.18 21.90
CA THR A 77 -17.19 5.28 22.82
C THR A 77 -17.12 6.66 22.17
N GLU A 78 -16.26 6.83 21.17
CA GLU A 78 -16.09 8.10 20.45
C GLU A 78 -17.01 8.15 19.23
N ARG A 79 -18.00 9.03 19.31
CA ARG A 79 -18.99 9.24 18.24
C ARG A 79 -19.17 10.71 18.02
N PHE A 80 -18.74 11.31 17.01
CA PHE A 80 -18.81 12.74 16.67
C PHE A 80 -20.24 13.30 16.74
N THR A 81 -20.82 13.28 17.93
CA THR A 81 -22.22 13.71 18.20
C THR A 81 -22.43 15.21 18.08
N ASP A 82 -21.35 15.98 18.17
CA ASP A 82 -21.29 17.44 18.02
C ASP A 82 -21.17 17.88 16.54
N LEU A 83 -20.89 16.96 15.63
CA LEU A 83 -20.87 17.24 14.19
C LEU A 83 -22.30 17.23 13.66
N VAL A 84 -22.97 18.37 13.79
CA VAL A 84 -24.38 18.56 13.40
C VAL A 84 -24.54 19.62 12.31
N ASP A 85 -25.67 19.56 11.60
CA ASP A 85 -26.11 20.64 10.71
C ASP A 85 -26.84 21.74 11.49
N HIS A 86 -27.39 22.72 10.78
CA HIS A 86 -28.11 23.86 11.39
C HIS A 86 -29.39 23.44 12.13
N ASP A 87 -29.98 22.31 11.76
CA ASP A 87 -31.19 21.77 12.38
C ASP A 87 -30.86 20.79 13.54
N GLY A 88 -29.58 20.62 13.87
CA GLY A 88 -29.12 19.72 14.92
C GLY A 88 -29.06 18.25 14.52
N ARG A 89 -29.17 17.94 13.22
CA ARG A 89 -29.04 16.56 12.71
C ARG A 89 -27.56 16.16 12.69
N CYS A 90 -27.22 15.01 13.27
CA CYS A 90 -25.88 14.46 13.19
C CYS A 90 -25.51 14.13 11.73
N LEU A 91 -24.31 14.57 11.33
CA LEU A 91 -23.80 14.37 9.97
C LEU A 91 -23.11 13.02 9.77
N LEU A 92 -22.71 12.34 10.87
CA LEU A 92 -22.17 10.98 10.85
C LEU A 92 -23.16 10.00 11.50
N ALA A 93 -23.11 8.74 11.07
CA ALA A 93 -23.93 7.69 11.65
C ALA A 93 -23.62 7.51 13.15
N GLN A 94 -24.67 7.36 13.96
CA GLN A 94 -24.59 7.16 15.39
C GLN A 94 -24.87 5.71 15.82
N GLU A 95 -25.33 4.89 14.88
CA GLU A 95 -25.69 3.49 15.11
C GLU A 95 -24.97 2.59 14.11
N TYR A 96 -24.64 1.39 14.58
CA TYR A 96 -24.03 0.36 13.74
C TYR A 96 -25.02 -0.20 12.73
N ASN A 97 -24.58 -0.35 11.49
CA ASN A 97 -25.34 -0.96 10.41
C ASN A 97 -24.47 -1.98 9.66
N GLU A 98 -24.71 -3.27 9.89
CA GLU A 98 -23.97 -4.36 9.24
C GLU A 98 -24.15 -4.37 7.70
N TYR A 99 -25.25 -3.81 7.20
CA TYR A 99 -25.48 -3.68 5.75
C TYR A 99 -24.39 -2.85 5.04
N LYS A 100 -23.73 -1.93 5.72
CA LYS A 100 -22.62 -1.18 5.15
C LYS A 100 -21.47 -2.11 4.76
N TRP A 101 -21.15 -3.08 5.61
CA TRP A 101 -20.13 -4.09 5.30
C TRP A 101 -20.57 -5.03 4.18
N ALA A 102 -21.81 -5.46 4.17
CA ALA A 102 -22.36 -6.30 3.11
C ALA A 102 -22.31 -5.59 1.73
N LYS A 103 -22.70 -4.29 1.68
CA LYS A 103 -22.57 -3.46 0.48
C LYS A 103 -21.11 -3.32 0.02
N ALA A 104 -20.18 -3.08 0.94
CA ALA A 104 -18.76 -2.95 0.62
C ALA A 104 -18.21 -4.26 0.04
N ALA A 105 -18.54 -5.40 0.66
CA ALA A 105 -18.12 -6.71 0.18
C ALA A 105 -18.69 -7.03 -1.22
N ALA A 106 -19.98 -6.76 -1.43
CA ALA A 106 -20.60 -6.96 -2.73
C ALA A 106 -19.97 -6.07 -3.82
N ALA A 107 -19.69 -4.81 -3.50
CA ALA A 107 -19.05 -3.89 -4.44
C ALA A 107 -17.61 -4.30 -4.77
N ALA A 108 -16.85 -4.82 -3.81
CA ALA A 108 -15.51 -5.37 -4.06
C ALA A 108 -15.59 -6.62 -4.96
N ARG A 109 -16.56 -7.49 -4.73
CA ARG A 109 -16.81 -8.66 -5.56
C ARG A 109 -17.16 -8.29 -7.01
N ASP A 110 -17.94 -7.24 -7.24
CA ASP A 110 -18.24 -6.74 -8.59
C ASP A 110 -16.96 -6.39 -9.39
N VAL A 111 -15.90 -5.90 -8.72
CA VAL A 111 -14.60 -5.63 -9.34
C VAL A 111 -13.84 -6.93 -9.62
N MET A 112 -13.83 -7.84 -8.64
CA MET A 112 -13.10 -9.11 -8.75
C MET A 112 -13.68 -10.02 -9.85
N GLU A 113 -14.98 -9.97 -10.06
CA GLU A 113 -15.68 -10.79 -11.06
C GLU A 113 -15.78 -10.15 -12.45
N LEU A 114 -15.20 -8.96 -12.66
CA LEU A 114 -15.17 -8.37 -13.99
C LEU A 114 -14.51 -9.32 -15.00
N PRO A 115 -15.17 -9.57 -16.17
CA PRO A 115 -14.64 -10.47 -17.16
C PRO A 115 -13.37 -9.93 -17.80
N GLY A 116 -12.36 -10.77 -17.93
CA GLY A 116 -11.15 -10.53 -18.70
C GLY A 116 -11.28 -10.99 -20.15
N SER A 117 -10.25 -10.73 -20.96
CA SER A 117 -10.25 -11.02 -22.40
C SER A 117 -10.24 -12.51 -22.76
N ASN A 118 -9.90 -13.42 -21.84
CA ASN A 118 -9.75 -14.86 -22.10
C ASN A 118 -10.57 -15.72 -21.12
N TYR A 119 -11.83 -15.37 -20.90
CA TYR A 119 -12.75 -16.06 -19.97
C TYR A 119 -12.31 -16.07 -18.48
N GLY A 120 -11.24 -15.36 -18.15
CA GLY A 120 -10.78 -15.16 -16.79
C GLY A 120 -11.27 -13.85 -16.19
N HIS A 121 -10.77 -13.53 -14.99
CA HIS A 121 -11.02 -12.26 -14.35
C HIS A 121 -10.17 -11.14 -14.98
N ARG A 122 -10.71 -9.91 -15.01
CA ARG A 122 -9.99 -8.73 -15.53
C ARG A 122 -8.78 -8.35 -14.67
N TYR A 123 -8.95 -8.48 -13.38
CA TYR A 123 -7.92 -8.18 -12.38
C TYR A 123 -7.61 -9.44 -11.59
N VAL A 124 -6.34 -9.76 -11.47
CA VAL A 124 -5.85 -10.91 -10.74
C VAL A 124 -4.62 -10.51 -9.94
N LEU A 125 -4.39 -11.19 -8.83
CA LEU A 125 -3.18 -10.97 -8.06
C LEU A 125 -1.95 -11.40 -8.87
N HIS A 126 -0.95 -10.52 -8.92
CA HIS A 126 0.33 -10.82 -9.55
C HIS A 126 1.11 -11.83 -8.70
N THR A 127 1.65 -12.84 -9.33
CA THR A 127 2.46 -13.85 -8.65
C THR A 127 3.76 -14.09 -9.39
N VAL A 128 4.85 -14.20 -8.64
CA VAL A 128 6.17 -14.58 -9.11
C VAL A 128 6.48 -15.96 -8.56
N LYS A 129 6.91 -16.87 -9.40
CA LYS A 129 7.30 -18.21 -8.94
C LYS A 129 8.52 -18.14 -8.04
N LYS A 130 8.51 -18.93 -7.00
CA LYS A 130 9.65 -19.12 -6.10
C LYS A 130 10.87 -19.58 -6.88
N ARG A 131 12.03 -18.99 -6.61
CA ARG A 131 13.29 -19.36 -7.19
C ARG A 131 14.09 -20.21 -6.19
N ASP A 132 14.87 -21.14 -6.69
CA ASP A 132 15.74 -21.98 -5.84
C ASP A 132 16.83 -21.15 -5.15
N GLU A 133 17.24 -20.05 -5.80
CA GLU A 133 18.19 -19.10 -5.25
C GLU A 133 17.52 -17.73 -5.04
N ALA A 134 17.67 -17.17 -3.85
CA ALA A 134 17.27 -15.78 -3.61
C ALA A 134 18.09 -14.85 -4.52
N ALA A 135 17.43 -13.87 -5.14
CA ALA A 135 18.14 -12.81 -5.83
C ALA A 135 19.06 -12.09 -4.82
N ALA A 136 20.28 -11.81 -5.25
CA ALA A 136 21.25 -11.10 -4.39
C ALA A 136 20.64 -9.76 -3.92
N GLY A 137 20.84 -9.42 -2.66
CA GLY A 137 20.39 -8.17 -2.05
C GLY A 137 18.92 -8.13 -1.60
N TYR A 138 18.15 -9.17 -1.81
CA TYR A 138 16.78 -9.26 -1.29
C TYR A 138 16.68 -10.15 -0.06
N PRO A 139 15.75 -9.85 0.87
CA PRO A 139 15.47 -10.76 1.96
C PRO A 139 15.01 -12.10 1.36
N LYS A 140 15.55 -13.18 1.88
CA LYS A 140 15.06 -14.50 1.50
C LYS A 140 13.62 -14.62 1.93
N THR A 141 12.79 -15.25 1.10
CA THR A 141 11.47 -15.68 1.52
C THR A 141 11.63 -16.52 2.78
N LEU A 142 10.95 -16.10 3.85
CA LEU A 142 11.00 -16.84 5.09
C LEU A 142 10.30 -18.18 4.91
N PRO A 143 10.80 -19.25 5.57
CA PRO A 143 10.10 -20.51 5.57
C PRO A 143 8.72 -20.33 6.24
N PRO A 144 7.75 -21.18 5.92
CA PRO A 144 6.46 -21.16 6.60
C PRO A 144 6.64 -21.30 8.11
N TYR A 145 5.85 -20.53 8.87
CA TYR A 145 5.86 -20.55 10.33
C TYR A 145 4.91 -21.58 10.93
N SER A 146 4.05 -22.15 10.14
CA SER A 146 3.12 -23.20 10.52
C SER A 146 3.04 -24.30 9.47
N ASP A 147 2.55 -25.47 9.83
CA ASP A 147 2.34 -26.62 8.96
C ASP A 147 0.91 -26.67 8.43
N ASN A 148 0.24 -25.53 8.28
CA ASN A 148 -1.12 -25.51 7.76
C ASN A 148 -1.16 -25.78 6.24
N ASP A 149 -2.32 -26.21 5.76
CA ASP A 149 -2.51 -26.58 4.36
C ASP A 149 -2.25 -25.42 3.39
N PHE A 150 -2.52 -24.18 3.83
CA PHE A 150 -2.32 -23.00 3.01
C PHE A 150 -0.83 -22.74 2.70
N GLU A 151 0.06 -22.97 3.64
CA GLU A 151 1.51 -22.82 3.45
C GLU A 151 2.07 -23.93 2.55
N ASN A 152 1.46 -25.10 2.57
CA ASN A 152 1.95 -26.29 1.87
C ASN A 152 1.27 -26.54 0.52
N ALA A 153 0.26 -25.79 0.17
CA ALA A 153 -0.41 -25.86 -1.12
C ALA A 153 0.17 -24.86 -2.14
N ASP A 154 0.03 -25.19 -3.41
CA ASP A 154 0.39 -24.29 -4.50
C ASP A 154 -0.69 -23.21 -4.69
N TRP A 155 -0.30 -22.07 -5.28
CA TRP A 155 -1.21 -21.00 -5.65
C TRP A 155 -2.31 -21.49 -6.62
N PRO A 156 -3.58 -21.09 -6.47
CA PRO A 156 -4.12 -20.10 -5.52
C PRO A 156 -4.58 -20.68 -4.18
N ASN A 157 -4.44 -21.96 -3.92
CA ASN A 157 -4.87 -22.59 -2.67
C ASN A 157 -3.87 -22.41 -1.52
N GLY A 158 -2.66 -21.95 -1.85
CA GLY A 158 -1.61 -21.63 -0.91
C GLY A 158 -0.51 -20.82 -1.59
N TYR A 159 0.67 -20.74 -0.97
CA TYR A 159 1.77 -19.92 -1.46
C TYR A 159 3.11 -20.67 -1.57
N ARG A 160 3.10 -22.00 -1.53
CA ARG A 160 4.31 -22.82 -1.55
C ARG A 160 5.21 -22.57 -2.76
N ASP A 161 4.61 -22.37 -3.94
CA ASP A 161 5.29 -22.25 -5.23
C ASP A 161 5.56 -20.81 -5.67
N ILE A 162 5.09 -19.82 -4.91
CA ILE A 162 5.29 -18.39 -5.20
C ILE A 162 6.27 -17.74 -4.24
N ASP A 163 6.86 -16.61 -4.66
CA ASP A 163 7.62 -15.69 -3.85
C ASP A 163 6.73 -14.50 -3.43
N PRO A 164 6.23 -14.45 -2.19
CA PRO A 164 5.33 -13.38 -1.75
C PRO A 164 5.99 -12.00 -1.76
N PHE A 165 7.29 -11.92 -1.49
CA PHE A 165 8.04 -10.66 -1.48
C PHE A 165 8.13 -10.07 -2.90
N GLU A 166 8.60 -10.88 -3.87
CA GLU A 166 8.71 -10.43 -5.26
C GLU A 166 7.34 -10.19 -5.89
N SER A 167 6.35 -11.03 -5.61
CA SER A 167 4.99 -10.86 -6.10
C SER A 167 4.40 -9.51 -5.72
N TYR A 168 4.53 -9.14 -4.45
CA TYR A 168 4.07 -7.85 -3.96
C TYR A 168 4.91 -6.68 -4.51
N ARG A 169 6.24 -6.80 -4.45
CA ARG A 169 7.17 -5.74 -4.81
C ARG A 169 7.03 -5.30 -6.27
N GLN A 170 6.87 -6.26 -7.18
CA GLN A 170 6.82 -5.98 -8.62
C GLN A 170 5.58 -5.16 -9.03
N VAL A 171 4.50 -5.24 -8.28
CA VAL A 171 3.30 -4.42 -8.52
C VAL A 171 3.58 -2.92 -8.40
N PHE A 172 4.53 -2.52 -7.55
CA PHE A 172 4.75 -1.12 -7.17
C PHE A 172 6.08 -0.53 -7.64
N ASN A 173 7.09 -1.34 -7.94
CA ASN A 173 8.46 -0.86 -8.18
C ASN A 173 8.78 -0.54 -9.66
N GLY A 174 7.79 -0.61 -10.55
CA GLY A 174 7.99 -0.37 -11.98
C GLY A 174 8.56 -1.55 -12.77
N ALA A 175 8.71 -2.73 -12.15
CA ALA A 175 9.10 -3.96 -12.86
C ALA A 175 8.04 -4.39 -13.89
N LEU A 176 6.78 -4.10 -13.63
CA LEU A 176 5.67 -4.29 -14.54
C LEU A 176 5.31 -2.96 -15.20
N SER A 177 5.14 -2.97 -16.50
CA SER A 177 4.53 -1.85 -17.19
C SER A 177 3.05 -1.71 -16.76
N MET A 178 2.46 -0.54 -16.98
CA MET A 178 1.04 -0.34 -16.70
C MET A 178 0.11 -1.28 -17.48
N PHE A 179 0.60 -1.86 -18.59
CA PHE A 179 -0.16 -2.81 -19.42
C PHE A 179 -0.02 -4.24 -18.94
N ASP A 180 1.11 -4.54 -18.29
CA ASP A 180 1.46 -5.88 -17.83
C ASP A 180 1.11 -6.10 -16.36
N ASN A 181 0.74 -5.03 -15.63
CA ASN A 181 0.37 -5.12 -14.22
C ASN A 181 -1.11 -5.56 -14.08
N PRO A 182 -1.37 -6.83 -13.73
CA PRO A 182 -2.72 -7.36 -13.67
C PRO A 182 -3.54 -6.84 -12.48
N GLU A 183 -2.90 -6.20 -11.51
CA GLU A 183 -3.57 -5.59 -10.35
C GLU A 183 -3.93 -4.12 -10.57
N LEU A 184 -3.35 -3.47 -11.58
CA LEU A 184 -3.57 -2.05 -11.82
C LEU A 184 -4.96 -1.81 -12.44
N ILE A 185 -5.84 -1.20 -11.68
CA ILE A 185 -7.21 -0.89 -12.12
C ILE A 185 -7.27 0.43 -12.86
N PHE A 186 -6.62 1.46 -12.33
CA PHE A 186 -6.59 2.79 -12.89
C PHE A 186 -5.36 3.57 -12.40
N SER A 187 -4.75 4.29 -13.32
CA SER A 187 -3.67 5.22 -13.00
C SER A 187 -3.86 6.52 -13.79
N ARG A 188 -3.80 7.63 -13.08
CA ARG A 188 -3.69 8.94 -13.71
C ARG A 188 -2.23 9.24 -13.96
N GLY A 189 -1.87 9.31 -15.23
CA GLY A 189 -0.55 9.79 -15.63
C GLY A 189 -0.38 11.29 -15.40
N GLN A 190 0.83 11.77 -15.63
CA GLN A 190 1.17 13.19 -15.64
C GLN A 190 0.37 13.93 -16.71
N ASN A 191 -0.14 15.11 -16.40
CA ASN A 191 -0.67 16.05 -17.39
C ASN A 191 0.34 17.15 -17.72
N GLN A 192 0.04 17.94 -18.75
CA GLN A 192 0.96 18.95 -19.28
C GLN A 192 1.29 20.10 -18.32
N GLY A 193 0.64 20.22 -17.19
CA GLY A 193 0.89 21.25 -16.18
C GLY A 193 1.48 20.74 -14.89
N ASP A 194 1.55 19.44 -14.72
CA ASP A 194 2.06 18.82 -13.49
C ASP A 194 3.59 18.73 -13.54
N ARG A 195 4.22 18.96 -12.40
CA ARG A 195 5.62 18.61 -12.23
C ARG A 195 5.79 17.10 -12.41
N ASN A 196 6.99 16.76 -12.83
CA ASN A 196 7.35 15.41 -13.21
C ASN A 196 7.07 14.41 -12.06
N LEU A 197 6.35 13.34 -12.32
CA LEU A 197 6.21 12.23 -11.35
C LEU A 197 7.57 11.67 -10.93
N ALA A 198 8.60 11.80 -11.77
CA ALA A 198 9.97 11.47 -11.43
C ALA A 198 10.46 12.23 -10.18
N ASP A 199 10.03 13.49 -9.98
CA ASP A 199 10.42 14.26 -8.80
C ASP A 199 9.88 13.63 -7.51
N MET A 200 8.68 13.08 -7.52
CA MET A 200 8.14 12.36 -6.36
C MET A 200 8.97 11.12 -6.01
N VAL A 201 9.44 10.40 -7.01
CA VAL A 201 10.33 9.24 -6.82
C VAL A 201 11.67 9.70 -6.26
N LEU A 202 12.25 10.78 -6.78
CA LEU A 202 13.51 11.33 -6.28
C LEU A 202 13.44 11.74 -4.81
N HIS A 203 12.31 12.27 -4.35
CA HIS A 203 12.10 12.58 -2.93
C HIS A 203 12.18 11.36 -2.00
N GLN A 204 11.92 10.16 -2.52
CA GLN A 204 11.91 8.91 -1.76
C GLN A 204 13.22 8.12 -1.88
N LEU A 205 14.01 8.37 -2.93
CA LEU A 205 15.24 7.64 -3.17
C LEU A 205 16.40 8.14 -2.29
N PRO A 206 17.32 7.24 -1.87
CA PRO A 206 18.53 7.63 -1.19
C PRO A 206 19.47 8.42 -2.11
N THR A 207 20.36 9.20 -1.53
CA THR A 207 21.32 10.02 -2.29
C THR A 207 22.18 9.19 -3.22
N SER A 208 22.57 7.99 -2.81
CA SER A 208 23.34 7.06 -3.67
C SER A 208 22.57 6.56 -4.91
N ALA A 209 21.26 6.70 -4.91
CA ALA A 209 20.41 6.46 -6.09
C ALA A 209 20.09 7.76 -6.85
N ASN A 210 20.86 8.82 -6.67
CA ASN A 210 20.61 10.18 -7.17
C ASN A 210 19.26 10.77 -6.67
N GLY A 211 18.77 10.31 -5.53
CA GLY A 211 17.58 10.83 -4.88
C GLY A 211 17.88 11.96 -3.92
N TRP A 212 16.81 12.55 -3.39
CA TRP A 212 16.88 13.68 -2.46
C TRP A 212 16.58 13.29 -1.00
N ASN A 213 16.10 12.08 -0.78
CA ASN A 213 15.77 11.52 0.54
C ASN A 213 15.01 12.50 1.46
N THR A 214 14.04 13.23 0.91
CA THR A 214 13.30 14.27 1.65
C THR A 214 11.95 13.79 2.17
N HIS A 215 11.46 12.63 1.73
CA HIS A 215 10.25 12.01 2.23
C HIS A 215 10.59 10.83 3.14
N GLY A 216 10.21 10.93 4.40
CA GLY A 216 10.35 9.85 5.37
C GLY A 216 8.99 9.22 5.73
N MET A 217 9.00 7.94 6.00
CA MET A 217 7.88 7.24 6.61
C MET A 217 7.87 7.47 8.12
N THR A 218 6.71 7.64 8.72
CA THR A 218 6.61 7.76 10.17
C THR A 218 6.91 6.41 10.86
N GLN A 219 7.53 6.45 12.03
CA GLN A 219 7.79 5.24 12.81
C GLN A 219 6.49 4.49 13.14
N LYS A 220 5.40 5.19 13.42
CA LYS A 220 4.08 4.58 13.62
C LYS A 220 3.64 3.72 12.43
N MET A 221 3.94 4.15 11.21
CA MET A 221 3.62 3.35 10.02
C MET A 221 4.54 2.13 9.89
N CYS A 222 5.82 2.27 10.24
CA CYS A 222 6.73 1.13 10.30
C CYS A 222 6.28 0.09 11.33
N ASP A 223 5.84 0.54 12.50
CA ASP A 223 5.36 -0.31 13.59
C ASP A 223 4.05 -1.04 13.26
N ALA A 224 3.24 -0.49 12.35
CA ALA A 224 1.98 -1.08 11.92
C ALA A 224 2.13 -2.32 11.01
N TYR A 225 3.33 -2.59 10.48
CA TYR A 225 3.60 -3.85 9.79
C TYR A 225 3.76 -4.98 10.81
N TYR A 226 3.28 -6.16 10.46
CA TYR A 226 3.36 -7.34 11.31
C TYR A 226 4.78 -7.95 11.36
N MET A 227 4.99 -8.80 12.34
CA MET A 227 6.12 -9.70 12.39
C MET A 227 5.93 -10.83 11.36
N ALA A 228 7.00 -11.54 11.03
CA ALA A 228 6.95 -12.62 10.04
C ALA A 228 6.04 -13.79 10.46
N ASN A 229 5.83 -13.98 11.76
CA ASN A 229 4.92 -15.00 12.32
C ASN A 229 3.45 -14.54 12.37
N GLY A 230 3.15 -13.30 11.95
CA GLY A 230 1.81 -12.73 11.97
C GLY A 230 1.43 -11.97 13.25
N ASP A 231 2.32 -11.89 14.22
CA ASP A 231 2.10 -11.10 15.44
C ASP A 231 2.22 -9.61 15.15
N GLU A 232 1.55 -8.79 15.96
CA GLU A 232 1.75 -7.34 15.94
C GLU A 232 3.12 -6.99 16.53
N PHE A 233 3.79 -5.98 15.93
CA PHE A 233 5.02 -5.46 16.49
C PHE A 233 4.74 -4.70 17.78
N SER A 234 5.39 -5.07 18.87
CA SER A 234 5.34 -4.36 20.16
C SER A 234 6.67 -3.69 20.48
N ARG A 235 6.62 -2.37 20.58
CA ARG A 235 7.80 -1.57 20.94
C ARG A 235 8.24 -1.76 22.38
N GLU A 236 7.30 -2.01 23.26
CA GLU A 236 7.57 -2.33 24.68
C GLU A 236 8.30 -3.67 24.78
N HIS A 237 7.75 -4.70 24.15
CA HIS A 237 8.36 -6.03 24.11
C HIS A 237 9.77 -5.98 23.48
N PHE A 238 9.93 -5.25 22.37
CA PHE A 238 11.25 -5.05 21.75
C PHE A 238 12.27 -4.44 22.71
N LYS A 239 11.89 -3.42 23.51
CA LYS A 239 12.79 -2.78 24.47
C LYS A 239 13.17 -3.69 25.63
N GLU A 240 12.26 -4.56 26.04
CA GLU A 240 12.49 -5.58 27.08
C GLU A 240 13.44 -6.66 26.58
N GLU A 241 13.22 -7.18 25.38
CA GLU A 241 14.03 -8.20 24.76
C GLU A 241 15.45 -7.71 24.43
N TYR A 242 15.55 -6.46 23.94
CA TYR A 242 16.81 -5.84 23.55
C TYR A 242 17.12 -4.59 24.39
N PRO A 243 17.78 -4.73 25.56
CA PRO A 243 18.21 -3.60 26.37
C PRO A 243 19.14 -2.65 25.60
N SER A 244 19.28 -1.41 26.09
CA SER A 244 20.18 -0.43 25.51
C SER A 244 21.61 -1.00 25.34
N GLY A 245 22.17 -0.86 24.14
CA GLY A 245 23.49 -1.41 23.80
C GLY A 245 23.47 -2.77 23.08
N THR A 246 22.32 -3.48 23.06
CA THR A 246 22.19 -4.78 22.36
C THR A 246 21.30 -4.72 21.12
N ARG A 247 20.82 -3.51 20.77
CA ARG A 247 19.77 -3.29 19.76
C ARG A 247 20.24 -3.31 18.32
N PHE A 248 21.53 -3.37 18.10
CA PHE A 248 22.10 -3.43 16.75
C PHE A 248 22.60 -4.83 16.45
N VAL A 249 22.42 -5.27 15.23
CA VAL A 249 22.92 -6.56 14.75
C VAL A 249 24.43 -6.55 14.75
N THR A 250 25.01 -7.56 15.37
CA THR A 250 26.47 -7.74 15.46
C THR A 250 26.98 -8.63 14.33
N LYS A 251 28.27 -8.53 14.03
CA LYS A 251 28.94 -9.41 13.07
C LYS A 251 28.75 -10.89 13.40
N LYS A 252 28.81 -11.25 14.68
CA LYS A 252 28.60 -12.64 15.14
C LYS A 252 27.20 -13.17 14.82
N GLU A 253 26.18 -12.33 14.96
CA GLU A 253 24.79 -12.70 14.64
C GLU A 253 24.60 -12.86 13.13
N VAL A 254 25.26 -12.03 12.31
CA VAL A 254 25.24 -12.19 10.84
C VAL A 254 25.91 -13.50 10.43
N GLU A 255 27.10 -13.81 10.98
CA GLU A 255 27.83 -15.06 10.72
C GLU A 255 27.03 -16.29 11.16
N ALA A 256 26.24 -16.16 12.23
CA ALA A 256 25.34 -17.21 12.72
C ALA A 256 24.03 -17.32 11.91
N GLY A 257 23.74 -16.36 11.02
CA GLY A 257 22.47 -16.32 10.27
C GLY A 257 21.25 -16.04 11.14
N THR A 258 21.44 -15.39 12.31
CA THR A 258 20.36 -15.14 13.27
C THR A 258 19.25 -14.25 12.69
N TYR A 259 19.63 -13.25 11.91
CA TYR A 259 18.71 -12.30 11.27
C TYR A 259 18.96 -12.26 9.76
N PRO A 260 18.40 -13.21 8.97
CA PRO A 260 18.75 -13.34 7.56
C PRO A 260 18.30 -12.15 6.69
N GLN A 261 17.35 -11.33 7.16
CA GLN A 261 16.78 -10.21 6.42
C GLN A 261 17.59 -8.92 6.55
N ILE A 262 18.48 -8.82 7.54
CA ILE A 262 19.19 -7.58 7.86
C ILE A 262 20.68 -7.83 8.06
N LYS A 263 21.47 -6.79 7.91
CA LYS A 263 22.94 -6.84 7.95
C LYS A 263 23.50 -6.33 9.29
N GLU A 264 24.82 -6.46 9.48
CA GLU A 264 25.54 -5.88 10.61
C GLU A 264 25.26 -4.37 10.74
N GLY A 265 25.10 -3.89 11.96
CA GLY A 265 24.86 -2.49 12.29
C GLY A 265 23.42 -2.03 12.09
N VAL A 266 22.51 -2.88 11.61
CA VAL A 266 21.09 -2.57 11.48
C VAL A 266 20.39 -2.71 12.82
N TYR A 267 19.40 -1.87 13.06
CA TYR A 267 18.60 -1.90 14.26
C TYR A 267 17.66 -3.11 14.25
N LYS A 268 17.68 -3.92 15.31
CA LYS A 268 16.98 -5.21 15.38
C LYS A 268 15.45 -5.09 15.32
N GLU A 269 14.87 -3.91 15.52
CA GLU A 269 13.42 -3.69 15.35
C GLU A 269 12.95 -3.94 13.92
N TYR A 270 13.87 -3.97 12.96
CA TYR A 270 13.61 -4.27 11.55
C TYR A 270 13.85 -5.74 11.19
N ALA A 271 14.24 -6.57 12.17
CA ALA A 271 14.37 -8.01 11.98
C ALA A 271 13.01 -8.71 12.00
N ASP A 272 12.93 -9.87 11.35
CA ASP A 272 11.80 -10.79 11.41
C ASP A 272 10.44 -10.14 11.13
N ARG A 273 10.41 -9.13 10.24
CA ARG A 273 9.19 -8.47 9.80
C ARG A 273 8.60 -9.20 8.59
N GLU A 274 7.30 -9.01 8.36
CA GLU A 274 6.60 -9.57 7.20
C GLU A 274 7.22 -9.12 5.86
N PRO A 275 7.08 -9.91 4.77
CA PRO A 275 7.67 -9.55 3.47
C PRO A 275 7.28 -8.19 2.93
N ARG A 276 6.05 -7.73 3.17
CA ARG A 276 5.57 -6.40 2.75
C ARG A 276 6.36 -5.27 3.38
N PHE A 277 6.85 -5.45 4.60
CA PHE A 277 7.72 -4.46 5.25
C PHE A 277 8.98 -4.23 4.42
N TYR A 278 9.71 -5.28 4.11
CA TYR A 278 10.95 -5.17 3.33
C TYR A 278 10.74 -4.70 1.89
N ALA A 279 9.54 -4.92 1.33
CA ALA A 279 9.19 -4.44 0.00
C ALA A 279 8.80 -2.95 -0.04
N SER A 280 8.37 -2.39 1.09
CA SER A 280 7.79 -1.03 1.15
C SER A 280 8.64 -0.03 1.92
N VAL A 281 9.46 -0.49 2.87
CA VAL A 281 10.18 0.36 3.83
C VAL A 281 11.67 0.31 3.58
N SER A 282 12.26 1.46 3.31
CA SER A 282 13.70 1.64 3.31
C SER A 282 14.13 2.20 4.66
N PHE A 283 14.90 1.43 5.40
CA PHE A 283 15.40 1.78 6.74
C PHE A 283 16.91 1.90 6.74
N ASN A 284 17.47 2.55 7.75
CA ASN A 284 18.93 2.71 7.87
C ASN A 284 19.63 1.36 7.93
N GLY A 285 20.56 1.16 7.03
CA GLY A 285 21.33 -0.09 6.91
C GLY A 285 20.62 -1.18 6.09
N CYS A 286 19.44 -0.92 5.49
CA CYS A 286 18.86 -1.88 4.57
C CYS A 286 19.68 -1.99 3.28
N VAL A 287 19.53 -3.10 2.58
CA VAL A 287 20.23 -3.34 1.32
C VAL A 287 19.37 -2.90 0.15
N TRP A 288 19.92 -2.03 -0.67
CA TRP A 288 19.35 -1.71 -1.98
C TRP A 288 20.06 -2.52 -3.05
N ALA A 289 19.35 -3.46 -3.62
CA ALA A 289 19.85 -4.19 -4.78
C ALA A 289 19.87 -3.27 -5.99
N LEU A 290 20.87 -3.46 -6.85
CA LEU A 290 21.02 -2.76 -8.14
C LEU A 290 21.28 -1.24 -8.03
N LEU A 291 21.66 -0.72 -6.87
CA LEU A 291 22.24 0.62 -6.84
C LEU A 291 23.60 0.58 -7.50
N LYS A 292 23.71 1.29 -8.63
CA LYS A 292 25.01 1.56 -9.25
C LYS A 292 25.83 2.47 -8.35
N ASN A 293 27.09 2.14 -8.18
CA ASN A 293 28.05 3.17 -7.88
C ASN A 293 28.18 4.10 -9.10
N ALA A 294 27.98 5.40 -8.91
CA ALA A 294 28.04 6.39 -10.00
C ALA A 294 29.39 6.39 -10.75
N GLU A 295 30.41 5.80 -10.17
CA GLU A 295 31.78 5.72 -10.70
C GLU A 295 32.07 4.48 -11.54
N THR A 296 31.20 3.45 -11.51
CA THR A 296 31.40 2.22 -12.29
C THR A 296 30.22 1.93 -13.19
N THR A 297 30.53 1.55 -14.43
CA THR A 297 29.53 1.07 -15.39
C THR A 297 29.29 -0.43 -15.25
N ASP A 298 29.95 -1.10 -14.29
CA ASP A 298 29.89 -2.53 -14.09
C ASP A 298 28.78 -2.91 -13.09
N TYR A 299 27.62 -3.22 -13.62
CA TYR A 299 26.46 -3.68 -12.86
C TYR A 299 26.68 -4.98 -12.05
N LYS A 300 27.77 -5.69 -12.27
CA LYS A 300 28.03 -6.96 -11.61
C LYS A 300 28.66 -6.80 -10.22
N ASN A 301 29.25 -5.65 -9.94
CA ASN A 301 30.01 -5.42 -8.71
C ASN A 301 29.25 -4.63 -7.64
N ASP A 302 28.08 -4.04 -7.97
CA ASP A 302 27.33 -3.17 -7.06
C ASP A 302 26.01 -3.83 -6.58
N VAL A 303 26.00 -5.13 -6.41
CA VAL A 303 24.77 -5.91 -6.20
C VAL A 303 24.16 -5.69 -4.83
N GLU A 304 24.93 -5.23 -3.85
CA GLU A 304 24.45 -5.06 -2.47
C GLU A 304 24.99 -3.77 -1.86
N LYS A 305 24.27 -2.66 -2.01
CA LYS A 305 24.61 -1.46 -1.26
C LYS A 305 23.76 -1.37 0.00
N GLN A 306 24.41 -1.33 1.14
CA GLN A 306 23.80 -0.99 2.41
C GLN A 306 23.69 0.54 2.50
N VAL A 307 22.46 1.08 2.57
CA VAL A 307 22.23 2.53 2.64
C VAL A 307 22.45 3.06 4.03
N ASN A 308 22.98 4.29 4.12
CA ASN A 308 23.25 4.97 5.36
C ASN A 308 22.52 6.31 5.40
N TYR A 309 21.38 6.35 6.07
CA TYR A 309 20.52 7.53 6.19
C TYR A 309 20.93 8.50 7.30
N TYR A 310 22.10 8.36 7.91
CA TYR A 310 22.59 9.35 8.84
C TYR A 310 22.97 10.66 8.12
N TYR A 311 22.76 11.77 8.78
CA TYR A 311 23.23 13.07 8.30
C TYR A 311 24.75 13.10 8.26
N GLY A 312 25.34 13.56 7.17
CA GLY A 312 26.77 13.72 7.03
C GLY A 312 27.30 13.58 5.60
N ILE A 313 28.60 13.82 5.43
CA ILE A 313 29.28 13.68 4.14
C ILE A 313 29.41 12.19 3.79
N ASN A 314 29.14 11.83 2.54
CA ASN A 314 29.14 10.47 2.01
C ASN A 314 28.09 9.54 2.66
N THR A 315 26.96 10.08 3.06
CA THR A 315 25.80 9.32 3.53
C THR A 315 24.67 9.37 2.52
N ASP A 316 23.67 8.52 2.70
CA ASP A 316 22.45 8.50 1.89
C ASP A 316 21.34 9.40 2.48
N GLY A 317 21.61 10.01 3.62
CA GLY A 317 20.77 11.01 4.27
C GLY A 317 20.87 12.39 3.62
N PHE A 318 20.03 13.29 4.10
CA PHE A 318 19.97 14.68 3.67
C PHE A 318 20.95 15.54 4.48
#